data_aae6ac8f7d9c3634ee2f93cd2fd5ac4a
#
_entry.id   aae6ac8f7d9c3634ee2f93cd2fd5ac4a
#
_cell.length_a   1.000
_cell.length_b   1.000
_cell.length_c   1.000
_cell.angle_alpha   90.00
_cell.angle_beta   90.00
_cell.angle_gamma   90.00
#
_symmetry.space_group_name_H-M   'P 1'
#
loop_
_entity.id
_entity.type
_entity.pdbx_description
1 polymer ?
#
loop_
_entity_poly.entity_id
_entity_poly.type
_entity_poly.pdbx_seq_one_letter_code
_entity_poly.pdbx_strand_id
1 'polypeptide(L)'
;MADSLNIQELEQVVVRFSGDSGDGMQLAGNIFSTVSATVGNSISTFPDYPADIRAPQGSLTGVSGFQVHIGAGKVYTPGDQCDVLVAMNAAAFKTQLRYAKPNATIIIDTDAFGPKDLEKAEFKTTDYIAEMGVDPDRVIACPLTTMVKDALADTGMDVKSVLKCRNMFALGLVCWLFSRDLDVAFSFLREKFAKKPAIAEANIKVIQAGYDYGHNTHSSAMNVYRIESKTKVPGRYMDITGNKATAYGFIAAAEKAGLQLYLGSYPITPATDVLHELSKHKSLGVKTVQCEDEIAGCASAVGASFAGALAVTSTSGPGICLKSEAMNLAVIMELPLVVLDVQRGGPATGLPTKSEQTDLLQVLFGRNGESPMPVIAALSPTDCFDAAYDAAKMALEHMTPVVLLTDAFIANGSGAFKLPKLEEYPAINPPYVPEELKGQWTPYMRAENGTRYWAVPGREGFTHILGGLEKDNKTGAISTNPENHDLMTRLRAEKIAKIQVPDLEVEGDAADADLLIVGFGSTYGHLHAAMDELRAEGKRVALAQFRYLNPLPANTAEVLKKYPKVVVAEQNMGQLAAYLRMKVDGFVPAQFNQVKGQPFVVSELVEAFKTIMNK
;
A
#
# COMPACT_ATOMS: atom_id res chain seq x y z
N MET A 1 13.33 -5.97 46.61
CA MET A 1 13.86 -4.77 45.95
C MET A 1 13.36 -4.85 44.50
N ALA A 2 12.55 -3.93 44.06
CA ALA A 2 12.16 -3.91 42.66
C ALA A 2 13.41 -3.49 41.87
N ASP A 3 13.98 -4.42 41.12
CA ASP A 3 15.05 -4.13 40.18
C ASP A 3 14.53 -3.08 39.20
N SER A 4 15.07 -1.86 39.28
CA SER A 4 14.74 -0.80 38.36
C SER A 4 15.27 -1.22 37.00
N LEU A 5 14.37 -1.62 36.10
CA LEU A 5 14.68 -1.85 34.68
C LEU A 5 15.44 -0.63 34.14
N ASN A 6 16.57 -0.88 33.50
CA ASN A 6 17.32 0.19 32.83
C ASN A 6 16.60 0.51 31.52
N ILE A 7 15.69 1.53 31.57
CA ILE A 7 14.89 1.93 30.42
C ILE A 7 15.66 2.98 29.62
N GLN A 8 15.96 2.68 28.37
CA GLN A 8 16.56 3.60 27.42
C GLN A 8 15.46 4.15 26.48
N GLU A 9 15.37 5.49 26.40
CA GLU A 9 14.46 6.12 25.43
C GLU A 9 15.06 6.14 24.03
N LEU A 10 14.24 5.78 23.04
CA LEU A 10 14.58 5.79 21.62
C LEU A 10 13.65 6.70 20.84
N GLU A 11 14.21 7.39 19.83
CA GLU A 11 13.42 8.17 18.87
C GLU A 11 12.68 7.28 17.87
N GLN A 12 13.30 6.18 17.47
CA GLN A 12 12.75 5.23 16.53
C GLN A 12 13.41 3.86 16.65
N VAL A 13 12.72 2.83 16.18
CA VAL A 13 13.22 1.46 16.14
C VAL A 13 12.61 0.70 14.97
N VAL A 14 13.39 -0.20 14.40
CA VAL A 14 12.94 -1.14 13.37
C VAL A 14 13.05 -2.56 13.91
N VAL A 15 11.93 -3.29 13.90
CA VAL A 15 11.85 -4.70 14.32
C VAL A 15 11.47 -5.55 13.10
N ARG A 16 12.22 -6.63 12.86
CA ARG A 16 11.92 -7.58 11.79
C ARG A 16 11.62 -8.96 12.37
N PHE A 17 10.42 -9.45 12.13
CA PHE A 17 9.99 -10.82 12.45
C PHE A 17 10.19 -11.69 11.21
N SER A 18 10.81 -12.86 11.36
CA SER A 18 11.08 -13.76 10.24
C SER A 18 11.02 -15.24 10.62
N GLY A 19 10.50 -16.03 9.68
CA GLY A 19 10.29 -17.47 9.83
C GLY A 19 9.70 -18.05 8.53
N ASP A 20 9.25 -19.29 8.57
CA ASP A 20 8.54 -19.87 7.45
C ASP A 20 7.15 -19.22 7.26
N SER A 21 6.60 -19.30 6.05
CA SER A 21 5.28 -18.75 5.71
C SER A 21 4.15 -19.24 6.64
N GLY A 22 4.29 -20.42 7.27
CA GLY A 22 3.36 -20.99 8.25
C GLY A 22 3.58 -20.59 9.70
N ASP A 23 4.67 -19.93 10.04
CA ASP A 23 5.06 -19.63 11.43
C ASP A 23 4.30 -18.44 12.05
N GLY A 24 3.46 -17.76 11.27
CA GLY A 24 2.62 -16.68 11.75
C GLY A 24 3.33 -15.36 12.03
N MET A 25 4.47 -15.11 11.38
CA MET A 25 5.26 -13.89 11.56
C MET A 25 4.48 -12.63 11.16
N GLN A 26 3.66 -12.72 10.11
CA GLN A 26 2.74 -11.66 9.71
C GLN A 26 1.76 -11.28 10.83
N LEU A 27 1.24 -12.28 11.57
CA LEU A 27 0.33 -12.03 12.69
C LEU A 27 1.05 -11.37 13.87
N ALA A 28 2.24 -11.85 14.23
CA ALA A 28 3.03 -11.25 15.32
C ALA A 28 3.39 -9.80 15.01
N GLY A 29 3.88 -9.53 13.80
CA GLY A 29 4.20 -8.17 13.34
C GLY A 29 2.99 -7.25 13.32
N ASN A 30 1.84 -7.71 12.81
CA ASN A 30 0.59 -6.94 12.81
C ASN A 30 0.08 -6.61 14.22
N ILE A 31 0.20 -7.52 15.18
CA ILE A 31 -0.17 -7.22 16.57
C ILE A 31 0.80 -6.18 17.15
N PHE A 32 2.10 -6.33 16.92
CA PHE A 32 3.11 -5.40 17.41
C PHE A 32 2.93 -3.98 16.83
N SER A 33 2.63 -3.86 15.52
CA SER A 33 2.32 -2.59 14.89
C SER A 33 1.03 -1.97 15.45
N THR A 34 -0.02 -2.79 15.63
CA THR A 34 -1.31 -2.33 16.22
C THR A 34 -1.12 -1.81 17.65
N VAL A 35 -0.39 -2.54 18.51
CA VAL A 35 -0.07 -2.11 19.88
C VAL A 35 0.66 -0.78 19.84
N SER A 36 1.65 -0.63 18.97
CA SER A 36 2.44 0.60 18.84
C SER A 36 1.63 1.79 18.32
N ALA A 37 0.77 1.56 17.31
CA ALA A 37 -0.13 2.60 16.79
C ALA A 37 -1.14 3.07 17.84
N THR A 38 -1.64 2.15 18.68
CA THR A 38 -2.64 2.47 19.72
C THR A 38 -2.08 3.39 20.80
N VAL A 39 -0.80 3.28 21.14
CA VAL A 39 -0.13 4.21 22.07
C VAL A 39 0.29 5.52 21.41
N GLY A 40 -0.02 5.69 20.11
CA GLY A 40 0.18 6.94 19.37
C GLY A 40 1.54 7.05 18.66
N ASN A 41 2.29 5.97 18.55
CA ASN A 41 3.49 5.99 17.73
C ASN A 41 3.15 6.06 16.24
N SER A 42 3.99 6.74 15.47
CA SER A 42 4.00 6.59 14.02
C SER A 42 4.54 5.20 13.67
N ILE A 43 3.91 4.54 12.72
CA ILE A 43 4.32 3.23 12.24
C ILE A 43 4.42 3.18 10.71
N SER A 44 5.34 2.37 10.21
CA SER A 44 5.39 1.97 8.81
C SER A 44 5.78 0.49 8.75
N THR A 45 5.01 -0.32 8.02
CA THR A 45 5.25 -1.76 7.95
C THR A 45 5.55 -2.25 6.56
N PHE A 46 6.29 -3.35 6.47
CA PHE A 46 6.57 -4.05 5.23
C PHE A 46 6.45 -5.56 5.42
N PRO A 47 5.35 -6.17 4.96
CA PRO A 47 5.23 -7.62 4.85
C PRO A 47 6.06 -8.11 3.65
N ASP A 48 7.08 -8.92 3.91
CA ASP A 48 7.93 -9.53 2.89
C ASP A 48 7.55 -11.00 2.74
N TYR A 49 6.77 -11.29 1.70
CA TYR A 49 6.31 -12.64 1.40
C TYR A 49 7.41 -13.45 0.73
N PRO A 50 7.45 -14.78 0.95
CA PRO A 50 8.46 -15.65 0.35
C PRO A 50 8.39 -15.62 -1.18
N ALA A 51 9.54 -15.89 -1.80
CA ALA A 51 9.62 -15.99 -3.26
C ALA A 51 8.83 -17.20 -3.79
N ASP A 52 8.80 -18.29 -3.01
CA ASP A 52 8.01 -19.49 -3.29
C ASP A 52 7.08 -19.82 -2.11
N ILE A 53 5.79 -19.60 -2.31
CA ILE A 53 4.74 -19.88 -1.30
C ILE A 53 4.63 -21.39 -0.97
N ARG A 54 5.10 -22.26 -1.85
CA ARG A 54 5.06 -23.72 -1.70
C ARG A 54 6.42 -24.32 -1.34
N ALA A 55 7.42 -23.51 -1.01
CA ALA A 55 8.72 -23.99 -0.62
C ALA A 55 8.63 -24.96 0.58
N PRO A 56 9.50 -25.96 0.64
CA PRO A 56 9.59 -26.86 1.79
C PRO A 56 9.90 -26.07 3.07
N GLN A 57 9.28 -26.45 4.18
CA GLN A 57 9.47 -25.82 5.47
C GLN A 57 10.95 -25.91 5.91
N GLY A 58 11.51 -24.80 6.37
CA GLY A 58 12.91 -24.67 6.75
C GLY A 58 13.89 -24.46 5.60
N SER A 59 13.40 -24.27 4.34
CA SER A 59 14.25 -23.94 3.20
C SER A 59 14.45 -22.43 3.06
N LEU A 60 15.55 -22.01 2.44
CA LEU A 60 15.90 -20.58 2.26
C LEU A 60 14.85 -19.80 1.46
N THR A 61 14.22 -20.45 0.47
CA THR A 61 13.22 -19.82 -0.41
C THR A 61 11.85 -19.65 0.22
N GLY A 62 11.56 -20.37 1.33
CA GLY A 62 10.29 -20.34 2.05
C GLY A 62 10.22 -19.30 3.17
N VAL A 63 11.28 -18.53 3.38
CA VAL A 63 11.34 -17.55 4.46
C VAL A 63 10.45 -16.35 4.15
N SER A 64 9.59 -16.01 5.11
CA SER A 64 8.74 -14.82 5.17
C SER A 64 9.29 -13.85 6.20
N GLY A 65 9.11 -12.55 5.96
CA GLY A 65 9.47 -11.49 6.91
C GLY A 65 8.31 -10.52 7.13
N PHE A 66 8.34 -9.84 8.26
CA PHE A 66 7.48 -8.70 8.55
C PHE A 66 8.29 -7.65 9.29
N GLN A 67 8.46 -6.49 8.68
CA GLN A 67 9.23 -5.40 9.27
C GLN A 67 8.30 -4.31 9.77
N VAL A 68 8.56 -3.81 10.97
CA VAL A 68 7.83 -2.73 11.62
C VAL A 68 8.81 -1.65 12.02
N HIS A 69 8.65 -0.46 11.48
CA HIS A 69 9.35 0.73 11.91
C HIS A 69 8.42 1.55 12.81
N ILE A 70 8.87 1.88 14.00
CA ILE A 70 8.13 2.63 15.00
C ILE A 70 8.91 3.90 15.33
N GLY A 71 8.23 5.05 15.33
CA GLY A 71 8.83 6.33 15.66
C GLY A 71 8.06 7.11 16.71
N ALA A 72 8.80 7.89 17.51
CA ALA A 72 8.25 8.93 18.37
C ALA A 72 7.66 10.07 17.55
N GLY A 73 8.33 10.45 16.46
CA GLY A 73 7.86 11.32 15.39
C GLY A 73 7.39 10.53 14.17
N LYS A 74 7.07 11.23 13.08
CA LYS A 74 6.60 10.59 11.84
C LYS A 74 7.71 9.76 11.20
N VAL A 75 7.41 8.50 10.88
CA VAL A 75 8.25 7.63 10.06
C VAL A 75 7.63 7.46 8.69
N TYR A 76 8.45 7.46 7.65
CA TYR A 76 8.01 7.45 6.26
C TYR A 76 8.25 6.12 5.56
N THR A 77 9.16 5.29 6.09
CA THR A 77 9.59 4.02 5.50
C THR A 77 9.62 2.91 6.54
N PRO A 78 9.58 1.65 6.13
CA PRO A 78 9.79 0.52 7.05
C PRO A 78 11.24 0.42 7.60
N GLY A 79 12.16 1.28 7.15
CA GLY A 79 13.58 1.25 7.49
C GLY A 79 14.39 0.32 6.59
N ASP A 80 15.64 0.68 6.32
CA ASP A 80 16.55 -0.12 5.48
C ASP A 80 17.01 -1.39 6.24
N GLN A 81 17.37 -1.21 7.52
CA GLN A 81 17.88 -2.28 8.39
C GLN A 81 17.17 -2.26 9.74
N CYS A 82 17.03 -3.44 10.35
CA CYS A 82 16.39 -3.59 11.65
C CYS A 82 17.36 -3.49 12.82
N ASP A 83 16.86 -2.93 13.93
CA ASP A 83 17.53 -2.90 15.24
C ASP A 83 17.32 -4.21 16.00
N VAL A 84 16.22 -4.91 15.74
CA VAL A 84 15.90 -6.22 16.32
C VAL A 84 15.46 -7.17 15.20
N LEU A 85 16.15 -8.32 15.12
CA LEU A 85 15.78 -9.43 14.23
C LEU A 85 15.24 -10.59 15.07
N VAL A 86 14.01 -11.01 14.80
CA VAL A 86 13.44 -12.26 15.33
C VAL A 86 13.52 -13.32 14.24
N ALA A 87 14.28 -14.37 14.45
CA ALA A 87 14.47 -15.48 13.51
C ALA A 87 13.98 -16.80 14.11
N MET A 88 12.84 -17.29 13.64
CA MET A 88 12.15 -18.46 14.18
C MET A 88 12.76 -19.79 13.74
N ASN A 89 13.71 -19.79 12.83
CA ASN A 89 14.44 -20.99 12.37
C ASN A 89 15.78 -20.64 11.72
N ALA A 90 16.59 -21.64 11.44
CA ALA A 90 17.90 -21.49 10.85
C ALA A 90 17.90 -20.81 9.47
N ALA A 91 16.91 -21.12 8.62
CA ALA A 91 16.79 -20.51 7.29
C ALA A 91 16.45 -19.01 7.38
N ALA A 92 15.57 -18.63 8.31
CA ALA A 92 15.24 -17.23 8.57
C ALA A 92 16.47 -16.47 9.11
N PHE A 93 17.20 -17.05 10.07
CA PHE A 93 18.44 -16.44 10.58
C PHE A 93 19.44 -16.19 9.45
N LYS A 94 19.72 -17.19 8.61
CA LYS A 94 20.69 -17.08 7.52
C LYS A 94 20.31 -16.05 6.46
N THR A 95 19.05 -16.06 6.04
CA THR A 95 18.60 -15.19 4.92
C THR A 95 18.31 -13.76 5.35
N GLN A 96 17.87 -13.54 6.60
CA GLN A 96 17.41 -12.24 7.05
C GLN A 96 18.46 -11.43 7.82
N LEU A 97 19.58 -12.04 8.22
CA LEU A 97 20.67 -11.34 8.89
C LEU A 97 21.21 -10.14 8.10
N ARG A 98 21.14 -10.19 6.76
CA ARG A 98 21.53 -9.08 5.87
C ARG A 98 20.73 -7.79 6.09
N TYR A 99 19.53 -7.90 6.69
CA TYR A 99 18.69 -6.76 7.05
C TYR A 99 18.91 -6.25 8.47
N ALA A 100 19.76 -6.90 9.27
CA ALA A 100 20.07 -6.49 10.61
C ALA A 100 21.24 -5.48 10.63
N LYS A 101 21.10 -4.42 11.44
CA LYS A 101 22.22 -3.51 11.70
C LYS A 101 23.40 -4.24 12.35
N PRO A 102 24.63 -3.74 12.19
CA PRO A 102 25.81 -4.35 12.83
C PRO A 102 25.70 -4.54 14.35
N ASN A 103 24.91 -3.72 15.03
CA ASN A 103 24.65 -3.77 16.47
C ASN A 103 23.24 -4.27 16.83
N ALA A 104 22.48 -4.85 15.89
CA ALA A 104 21.12 -5.32 16.15
C ALA A 104 21.07 -6.44 17.18
N THR A 105 20.03 -6.46 18.00
CA THR A 105 19.68 -7.61 18.85
C THR A 105 19.05 -8.71 18.00
N ILE A 106 19.45 -9.95 18.19
CA ILE A 106 18.95 -11.09 17.42
C ILE A 106 18.29 -12.09 18.37
N ILE A 107 17.03 -12.38 18.16
CA ILE A 107 16.24 -13.34 18.94
C ILE A 107 16.08 -14.61 18.08
N ILE A 108 16.49 -15.77 18.62
CA ILE A 108 16.39 -17.06 17.91
C ILE A 108 15.65 -18.12 18.72
N ASP A 109 14.89 -18.98 18.01
CA ASP A 109 14.31 -20.22 18.60
C ASP A 109 15.33 -21.35 18.51
N THR A 110 16.06 -21.62 19.59
CA THR A 110 17.10 -22.65 19.59
C THR A 110 16.58 -24.06 19.30
N ASP A 111 15.30 -24.32 19.53
CA ASP A 111 14.66 -25.60 19.20
C ASP A 111 14.56 -25.85 17.69
N ALA A 112 14.72 -24.81 16.87
CA ALA A 112 14.66 -24.86 15.41
C ALA A 112 16.04 -24.76 14.72
N PHE A 113 17.10 -25.14 15.43
CA PHE A 113 18.50 -25.19 14.95
C PHE A 113 19.14 -26.57 15.13
N GLY A 114 18.34 -27.64 15.06
CA GLY A 114 18.85 -29.00 15.07
C GLY A 114 19.64 -29.34 13.79
N PRO A 115 20.39 -30.47 13.79
CA PRO A 115 21.24 -30.84 12.65
C PRO A 115 20.51 -30.85 11.29
N LYS A 116 19.26 -31.33 11.27
CA LYS A 116 18.42 -31.33 10.03
C LYS A 116 17.99 -29.95 9.60
N ASP A 117 17.76 -29.03 10.54
CA ASP A 117 17.36 -27.67 10.25
C ASP A 117 18.54 -26.87 9.70
N LEU A 118 19.73 -27.08 10.27
CA LEU A 118 20.97 -26.49 9.78
C LEU A 118 21.34 -27.00 8.39
N GLU A 119 21.16 -28.31 8.12
CA GLU A 119 21.36 -28.88 6.79
C GLU A 119 20.43 -28.28 5.75
N LYS A 120 19.12 -28.18 6.04
CA LYS A 120 18.14 -27.55 5.15
C LYS A 120 18.43 -26.07 4.88
N ALA A 121 18.94 -25.37 5.87
CA ALA A 121 19.38 -23.99 5.77
C ALA A 121 20.81 -23.85 5.19
N GLU A 122 21.40 -24.95 4.74
CA GLU A 122 22.72 -24.99 4.09
C GLU A 122 23.86 -24.44 4.97
N PHE A 123 23.78 -24.61 6.31
CA PHE A 123 24.89 -24.33 7.21
C PHE A 123 25.96 -25.42 7.09
N LYS A 124 27.22 -25.01 7.19
CA LYS A 124 28.38 -25.91 7.08
C LYS A 124 28.82 -26.45 8.42
N THR A 125 28.52 -25.74 9.50
CA THR A 125 28.91 -26.09 10.85
C THR A 125 27.70 -26.06 11.81
N THR A 126 27.90 -26.66 13.01
CA THR A 126 26.91 -26.55 14.10
C THR A 126 27.03 -25.23 14.86
N ASP A 127 28.16 -24.54 14.72
CA ASP A 127 28.35 -23.18 15.23
C ASP A 127 27.89 -22.14 14.18
N TYR A 128 26.57 -22.07 14.03
CA TYR A 128 25.93 -21.18 13.06
C TYR A 128 26.10 -19.69 13.41
N ILE A 129 26.33 -19.35 14.68
CA ILE A 129 26.58 -17.96 15.11
C ILE A 129 27.95 -17.51 14.60
N ALA A 130 29.00 -18.33 14.85
CA ALA A 130 30.33 -18.03 14.35
C ALA A 130 30.42 -18.10 12.82
N GLU A 131 29.71 -19.05 12.15
CA GLU A 131 29.65 -19.13 10.70
C GLU A 131 29.08 -17.84 10.05
N MET A 132 28.10 -17.22 10.72
CA MET A 132 27.50 -15.96 10.26
C MET A 132 28.23 -14.70 10.74
N GLY A 133 29.31 -14.84 11.51
CA GLY A 133 30.11 -13.73 12.04
C GLY A 133 29.34 -12.83 13.02
N VAL A 134 28.38 -13.40 13.74
CA VAL A 134 27.55 -12.67 14.70
C VAL A 134 28.21 -12.74 16.09
N ASP A 135 28.23 -11.60 16.78
CA ASP A 135 28.63 -11.51 18.17
C ASP A 135 27.61 -12.24 19.07
N PRO A 136 28.00 -13.28 19.81
CA PRO A 136 27.10 -14.03 20.68
C PRO A 136 26.39 -13.16 21.74
N ASP A 137 27.02 -12.10 22.23
CA ASP A 137 26.44 -11.20 23.24
C ASP A 137 25.20 -10.41 22.71
N ARG A 138 24.99 -10.40 21.39
CA ARG A 138 23.82 -9.81 20.74
C ARG A 138 22.68 -10.79 20.51
N VAL A 139 22.88 -12.07 20.83
CA VAL A 139 21.93 -13.13 20.54
C VAL A 139 21.15 -13.52 21.79
N ILE A 140 19.85 -13.31 21.77
CA ILE A 140 18.92 -13.88 22.75
C ILE A 140 18.53 -15.27 22.24
N ALA A 141 19.22 -16.26 22.73
CA ALA A 141 18.98 -17.67 22.42
C ALA A 141 17.91 -18.23 23.38
N CYS A 142 16.73 -18.55 22.87
CA CYS A 142 15.61 -19.02 23.68
C CYS A 142 15.02 -20.32 23.08
N PRO A 143 14.76 -21.37 23.88
CA PRO A 143 14.09 -22.59 23.44
C PRO A 143 12.57 -22.34 23.33
N LEU A 144 12.18 -21.45 22.38
CA LEU A 144 10.82 -20.93 22.20
C LEU A 144 9.77 -22.03 22.09
N THR A 145 10.06 -23.06 21.30
CA THR A 145 9.14 -24.18 21.06
C THR A 145 8.91 -24.99 22.35
N THR A 146 9.93 -25.23 23.14
CA THR A 146 9.83 -25.90 24.44
C THR A 146 9.05 -25.06 25.44
N MET A 147 9.35 -23.77 25.57
CA MET A 147 8.65 -22.85 26.45
C MET A 147 7.15 -22.73 26.14
N VAL A 148 6.76 -22.77 24.86
CA VAL A 148 5.36 -22.76 24.45
C VAL A 148 4.65 -24.05 24.83
N LYS A 149 5.31 -25.22 24.70
CA LYS A 149 4.74 -26.50 25.14
C LYS A 149 4.51 -26.50 26.64
N ASP A 150 5.47 -26.01 27.43
CA ASP A 150 5.37 -25.93 28.88
C ASP A 150 4.26 -24.96 29.31
N ALA A 151 4.16 -23.78 28.67
CA ALA A 151 3.11 -22.81 28.94
C ALA A 151 1.70 -23.34 28.67
N LEU A 152 1.53 -24.26 27.72
CA LEU A 152 0.21 -24.81 27.32
C LEU A 152 -0.01 -26.27 27.79
N ALA A 153 0.85 -26.83 28.62
CA ALA A 153 0.80 -28.24 29.04
C ALA A 153 -0.54 -28.62 29.72
N ASP A 154 -1.15 -27.69 30.43
CA ASP A 154 -2.43 -27.86 31.16
C ASP A 154 -3.69 -27.61 30.30
N THR A 155 -3.55 -27.22 29.03
CA THR A 155 -4.70 -26.81 28.19
C THR A 155 -5.39 -27.95 27.47
N GLY A 156 -4.77 -29.13 27.42
CA GLY A 156 -5.29 -30.28 26.64
C GLY A 156 -5.28 -30.09 25.13
N MET A 157 -4.61 -29.08 24.61
CA MET A 157 -4.49 -28.83 23.17
C MET A 157 -3.59 -29.85 22.47
N ASP A 158 -3.91 -30.18 21.22
CA ASP A 158 -3.03 -31.04 20.42
C ASP A 158 -1.71 -30.34 20.07
N VAL A 159 -0.66 -31.14 19.87
CA VAL A 159 0.71 -30.64 19.62
C VAL A 159 0.79 -29.68 18.43
N LYS A 160 0.03 -29.93 17.34
CA LYS A 160 0.03 -29.07 16.16
C LYS A 160 -0.56 -27.70 16.45
N SER A 161 -1.62 -27.64 17.26
CA SER A 161 -2.25 -26.39 17.70
C SER A 161 -1.33 -25.63 18.66
N VAL A 162 -0.64 -26.29 19.57
CA VAL A 162 0.36 -25.71 20.46
C VAL A 162 1.48 -25.05 19.65
N LEU A 163 2.06 -25.76 18.68
CA LEU A 163 3.15 -25.25 17.85
C LEU A 163 2.77 -24.03 17.02
N LYS A 164 1.49 -23.83 16.70
CA LYS A 164 1.02 -22.62 16.01
C LYS A 164 1.03 -21.36 16.87
N CYS A 165 1.23 -21.48 18.19
CA CYS A 165 1.31 -20.35 19.09
C CYS A 165 2.75 -19.82 19.27
N ARG A 166 3.77 -20.41 18.64
CA ARG A 166 5.21 -20.05 18.85
C ARG A 166 5.51 -18.59 18.60
N ASN A 167 4.92 -18.02 17.54
CA ASN A 167 5.05 -16.61 17.18
C ASN A 167 4.60 -15.66 18.30
N MET A 168 3.64 -16.08 19.12
CA MET A 168 3.13 -15.27 20.24
C MET A 168 4.12 -15.19 21.38
N PHE A 169 4.94 -16.22 21.62
CA PHE A 169 6.01 -16.14 22.61
C PHE A 169 7.08 -15.11 22.19
N ALA A 170 7.51 -15.17 20.93
CA ALA A 170 8.44 -14.18 20.37
C ALA A 170 7.86 -12.75 20.45
N LEU A 171 6.57 -12.58 20.16
CA LEU A 171 5.88 -11.30 20.31
C LEU A 171 5.90 -10.81 21.76
N GLY A 172 5.63 -11.69 22.75
CA GLY A 172 5.69 -11.36 24.18
C GLY A 172 7.06 -10.87 24.60
N LEU A 173 8.12 -11.54 24.15
CA LEU A 173 9.51 -11.16 24.41
C LEU A 173 9.85 -9.78 23.79
N VAL A 174 9.39 -9.51 22.56
CA VAL A 174 9.56 -8.22 21.91
C VAL A 174 8.75 -7.13 22.63
N CYS A 175 7.51 -7.42 23.08
CA CYS A 175 6.71 -6.47 23.86
C CYS A 175 7.39 -6.11 25.18
N TRP A 176 8.03 -7.07 25.87
CA TRP A 176 8.85 -6.80 27.05
C TRP A 176 10.04 -5.89 26.69
N LEU A 177 10.79 -6.22 25.65
CA LEU A 177 11.97 -5.47 25.22
C LEU A 177 11.65 -3.98 24.94
N PHE A 178 10.44 -3.70 24.45
CA PHE A 178 9.98 -2.34 24.13
C PHE A 178 8.96 -1.77 25.12
N SER A 179 8.84 -2.33 26.31
CA SER A 179 7.95 -1.86 27.39
C SER A 179 6.50 -1.65 26.92
N ARG A 180 5.98 -2.59 26.10
CA ARG A 180 4.61 -2.48 25.55
C ARG A 180 3.60 -3.11 26.50
N ASP A 181 2.47 -2.41 26.69
CA ASP A 181 1.31 -2.95 27.36
C ASP A 181 0.68 -4.08 26.53
N LEU A 182 0.37 -5.20 27.19
CA LEU A 182 -0.19 -6.38 26.52
C LEU A 182 -1.72 -6.32 26.34
N ASP A 183 -2.44 -5.43 27.01
CA ASP A 183 -3.91 -5.37 26.99
C ASP A 183 -4.48 -5.19 25.59
N VAL A 184 -3.81 -4.38 24.76
CA VAL A 184 -4.19 -4.17 23.36
C VAL A 184 -4.02 -5.46 22.55
N ALA A 185 -2.90 -6.17 22.75
CA ALA A 185 -2.63 -7.46 22.10
C ALA A 185 -3.68 -8.51 22.50
N PHE A 186 -4.03 -8.55 23.78
CA PHE A 186 -5.05 -9.48 24.31
C PHE A 186 -6.43 -9.18 23.73
N SER A 187 -6.81 -7.91 23.68
CA SER A 187 -8.08 -7.47 23.08
C SER A 187 -8.16 -7.83 21.59
N PHE A 188 -7.08 -7.58 20.84
CA PHE A 188 -6.98 -7.95 19.43
C PHE A 188 -7.17 -9.47 19.22
N LEU A 189 -6.53 -10.30 20.05
CA LEU A 189 -6.64 -11.76 19.94
C LEU A 189 -8.04 -12.25 20.26
N ARG A 190 -8.71 -11.70 21.28
CA ARG A 190 -10.09 -12.04 21.63
C ARG A 190 -11.05 -11.69 20.50
N GLU A 191 -10.87 -10.53 19.87
CA GLU A 191 -11.67 -10.12 18.70
C GLU A 191 -11.43 -11.03 17.51
N LYS A 192 -10.15 -11.22 17.12
CA LYS A 192 -9.76 -12.04 15.97
C LYS A 192 -10.21 -13.49 16.07
N PHE A 193 -10.13 -14.06 17.26
CA PHE A 193 -10.51 -15.45 17.53
C PHE A 193 -11.86 -15.57 18.28
N ALA A 194 -12.77 -14.60 18.16
CA ALA A 194 -14.05 -14.60 18.83
C ALA A 194 -14.88 -15.89 18.64
N LYS A 195 -14.75 -16.54 17.45
CA LYS A 195 -15.38 -17.84 17.16
C LYS A 195 -14.63 -19.05 17.74
N LYS A 196 -13.44 -18.86 18.32
CA LYS A 196 -12.57 -19.91 18.87
C LYS A 196 -11.89 -19.40 20.15
N PRO A 197 -12.63 -19.14 21.25
CA PRO A 197 -12.08 -18.51 22.45
C PRO A 197 -10.89 -19.25 23.06
N ALA A 198 -10.89 -20.60 23.04
CA ALA A 198 -9.78 -21.39 23.55
C ALA A 198 -8.45 -21.10 22.82
N ILE A 199 -8.51 -20.79 21.52
CA ILE A 199 -7.31 -20.39 20.75
C ILE A 199 -6.87 -18.97 21.15
N ALA A 200 -7.81 -18.06 21.40
CA ALA A 200 -7.48 -16.73 21.89
C ALA A 200 -6.73 -16.79 23.22
N GLU A 201 -7.29 -17.49 24.21
CA GLU A 201 -6.70 -17.59 25.55
C GLU A 201 -5.36 -18.34 25.55
N ALA A 202 -5.19 -19.38 24.71
CA ALA A 202 -3.89 -20.04 24.53
C ALA A 202 -2.83 -19.06 24.01
N ASN A 203 -3.15 -18.27 22.99
CA ASN A 203 -2.21 -17.26 22.45
C ASN A 203 -1.90 -16.17 23.50
N ILE A 204 -2.88 -15.71 24.27
CA ILE A 204 -2.72 -14.75 25.36
C ILE A 204 -1.74 -15.31 26.42
N LYS A 205 -1.97 -16.56 26.85
CA LYS A 205 -1.08 -17.25 27.82
C LYS A 205 0.36 -17.33 27.32
N VAL A 206 0.54 -17.59 26.03
CA VAL A 206 1.87 -17.68 25.39
C VAL A 206 2.55 -16.30 25.27
N ILE A 207 1.81 -15.23 24.93
CA ILE A 207 2.37 -13.86 24.93
C ILE A 207 2.85 -13.49 26.32
N GLN A 208 2.03 -13.74 27.34
CA GLN A 208 2.39 -13.47 28.74
C GLN A 208 3.66 -14.24 29.14
N ALA A 209 3.74 -15.53 28.80
CA ALA A 209 4.93 -16.36 29.08
C ALA A 209 6.19 -15.81 28.41
N GLY A 210 6.10 -15.29 27.17
CA GLY A 210 7.23 -14.66 26.49
C GLY A 210 7.66 -13.34 27.14
N TYR A 211 6.71 -12.53 27.57
CA TYR A 211 6.96 -11.29 28.32
C TYR A 211 7.66 -11.58 29.66
N ASP A 212 7.12 -12.54 30.42
CA ASP A 212 7.65 -12.95 31.72
C ASP A 212 9.05 -13.58 31.59
N TYR A 213 9.30 -14.33 30.52
CA TYR A 213 10.63 -14.89 30.22
C TYR A 213 11.66 -13.76 30.05
N GLY A 214 11.35 -12.74 29.26
CA GLY A 214 12.23 -11.58 29.10
C GLY A 214 12.51 -10.88 30.43
N HIS A 215 11.45 -10.64 31.20
CA HIS A 215 11.55 -10.00 32.51
C HIS A 215 12.41 -10.80 33.50
N ASN A 216 12.22 -12.10 33.58
CA ASN A 216 12.87 -12.94 34.58
C ASN A 216 14.32 -13.32 34.21
N THR A 217 14.66 -13.38 32.92
CA THR A 217 15.94 -13.89 32.43
C THR A 217 16.91 -12.79 31.99
N HIS A 218 16.43 -11.69 31.51
CA HIS A 218 17.26 -10.67 30.85
C HIS A 218 17.21 -9.29 31.49
N SER A 219 16.34 -9.04 32.47
CA SER A 219 16.16 -7.70 33.07
C SER A 219 17.39 -7.11 33.74
N SER A 220 18.31 -7.97 34.20
CA SER A 220 19.57 -7.51 34.82
C SER A 220 20.72 -7.31 33.82
N ALA A 221 20.61 -7.85 32.62
CA ALA A 221 21.70 -7.90 31.64
C ALA A 221 21.45 -7.02 30.40
N MET A 222 20.20 -6.64 30.13
CA MET A 222 19.83 -5.91 28.92
C MET A 222 19.07 -4.62 29.23
N ASN A 223 19.23 -3.62 28.35
CA ASN A 223 18.38 -2.44 28.37
C ASN A 223 16.99 -2.80 27.81
N VAL A 224 15.98 -2.26 28.46
CA VAL A 224 14.60 -2.24 27.95
C VAL A 224 14.37 -0.89 27.31
N TYR A 225 13.71 -0.86 26.19
CA TYR A 225 13.55 0.37 25.40
C TYR A 225 12.14 0.94 25.55
N ARG A 226 12.04 2.27 25.41
CA ARG A 226 10.76 2.98 25.33
C ARG A 226 10.80 3.95 24.16
N ILE A 227 9.69 4.01 23.42
CA ILE A 227 9.48 4.99 22.36
C ILE A 227 8.20 5.74 22.71
N GLU A 228 8.36 6.95 23.24
CA GLU A 228 7.22 7.83 23.57
C GLU A 228 6.77 8.60 22.33
N SER A 229 5.46 8.66 22.11
CA SER A 229 4.90 9.47 21.01
C SER A 229 5.11 10.96 21.29
N LYS A 230 5.79 11.66 20.39
CA LYS A 230 5.95 13.13 20.42
C LYS A 230 4.75 13.87 19.84
N THR A 231 3.97 13.21 18.99
CA THR A 231 2.87 13.83 18.26
C THR A 231 1.53 13.33 18.81
N LYS A 232 0.97 14.12 19.74
CA LYS A 232 -0.37 13.82 20.31
C LYS A 232 -1.45 14.63 19.57
N VAL A 233 -1.73 14.28 18.32
CA VAL A 233 -2.90 14.81 17.63
C VAL A 233 -4.13 14.06 18.15
N PRO A 234 -5.11 14.71 18.80
CA PRO A 234 -6.27 14.02 19.33
C PRO A 234 -7.07 13.33 18.22
N GLY A 235 -7.59 12.14 18.50
CA GLY A 235 -8.38 11.38 17.54
C GLY A 235 -8.43 9.89 17.88
N ARG A 236 -9.19 9.15 17.09
CA ARG A 236 -9.16 7.69 17.10
C ARG A 236 -8.23 7.22 15.98
N TYR A 237 -7.35 6.31 16.32
CA TYR A 237 -6.36 5.77 15.39
C TYR A 237 -6.54 4.28 15.21
N MET A 238 -6.18 3.79 14.04
CA MET A 238 -6.04 2.37 13.75
C MET A 238 -4.80 2.12 12.90
N ASP A 239 -4.25 0.93 13.00
CA ASP A 239 -3.30 0.40 12.03
C ASP A 239 -4.07 -0.06 10.80
N ILE A 240 -3.80 0.54 9.63
CA ILE A 240 -4.54 0.26 8.40
C ILE A 240 -3.59 -0.07 7.25
N THR A 241 -3.87 -1.16 6.53
CA THR A 241 -3.18 -1.47 5.27
C THR A 241 -3.74 -0.64 4.12
N GLY A 242 -2.93 -0.40 3.07
CA GLY A 242 -3.39 0.39 1.93
C GLY A 242 -4.59 -0.22 1.22
N ASN A 243 -4.67 -1.54 1.05
CA ASN A 243 -5.84 -2.19 0.47
C ASN A 243 -7.12 -1.93 1.30
N LYS A 244 -7.01 -1.98 2.63
CA LYS A 244 -8.14 -1.68 3.52
C LYS A 244 -8.50 -0.20 3.49
N ALA A 245 -7.52 0.69 3.46
CA ALA A 245 -7.73 2.13 3.33
C ALA A 245 -8.42 2.48 2.00
N THR A 246 -7.99 1.87 0.89
CA THR A 246 -8.64 1.99 -0.42
C THR A 246 -10.11 1.58 -0.38
N ALA A 247 -10.39 0.41 0.22
CA ALA A 247 -11.77 -0.06 0.37
C ALA A 247 -12.64 0.93 1.17
N TYR A 248 -12.11 1.47 2.25
CA TYR A 248 -12.81 2.45 3.08
C TYR A 248 -12.99 3.81 2.37
N GLY A 249 -12.02 4.25 1.58
CA GLY A 249 -12.14 5.44 0.75
C GLY A 249 -13.29 5.33 -0.27
N PHE A 250 -13.44 4.17 -0.91
CA PHE A 250 -14.58 3.92 -1.81
C PHE A 250 -15.92 3.88 -1.09
N ILE A 251 -16.00 3.28 0.11
CA ILE A 251 -17.23 3.30 0.92
C ILE A 251 -17.58 4.73 1.29
N ALA A 252 -16.60 5.53 1.76
CA ALA A 252 -16.80 6.93 2.11
C ALA A 252 -17.29 7.77 0.92
N ALA A 253 -16.72 7.55 -0.27
CA ALA A 253 -17.13 8.23 -1.50
C ALA A 253 -18.57 7.84 -1.91
N ALA A 254 -18.92 6.57 -1.83
CA ALA A 254 -20.27 6.08 -2.14
C ALA A 254 -21.32 6.69 -1.19
N GLU A 255 -21.03 6.69 0.11
CA GLU A 255 -21.88 7.32 1.14
C GLU A 255 -22.07 8.82 0.87
N LYS A 256 -20.95 9.52 0.57
CA LYS A 256 -20.99 10.97 0.29
C LYS A 256 -21.75 11.32 -0.98
N ALA A 257 -21.71 10.44 -1.99
CA ALA A 257 -22.44 10.59 -3.24
C ALA A 257 -23.91 10.10 -3.15
N GLY A 258 -24.29 9.40 -2.07
CA GLY A 258 -25.60 8.76 -1.93
C GLY A 258 -25.82 7.61 -2.93
N LEU A 259 -24.75 6.89 -3.31
CA LEU A 259 -24.77 5.85 -4.33
C LEU A 259 -24.48 4.47 -3.75
N GLN A 260 -24.99 3.43 -4.42
CA GLN A 260 -24.58 2.07 -4.14
C GLN A 260 -23.13 1.86 -4.65
N LEU A 261 -22.26 1.30 -3.81
CA LEU A 261 -20.92 0.88 -4.23
C LEU A 261 -20.99 -0.50 -4.88
N TYR A 262 -20.46 -0.61 -6.09
CA TYR A 262 -20.34 -1.87 -6.82
C TYR A 262 -18.88 -2.17 -7.14
N LEU A 263 -18.38 -3.35 -6.74
CA LEU A 263 -17.08 -3.86 -7.16
C LEU A 263 -17.27 -5.09 -8.07
N GLY A 264 -16.89 -4.98 -9.34
CA GLY A 264 -16.75 -6.10 -10.27
C GLY A 264 -15.28 -6.47 -10.42
N SER A 265 -14.87 -7.68 -9.98
CA SER A 265 -13.46 -8.03 -9.92
C SER A 265 -13.22 -9.53 -10.12
N TYR A 266 -11.97 -9.84 -10.44
CA TYR A 266 -11.40 -11.18 -10.41
C TYR A 266 -10.23 -11.21 -9.41
N PRO A 267 -10.11 -12.27 -8.57
CA PRO A 267 -9.05 -12.34 -7.57
C PRO A 267 -7.67 -12.38 -8.19
N ILE A 268 -6.83 -11.43 -7.83
CA ILE A 268 -5.42 -11.34 -8.25
C ILE A 268 -4.57 -10.70 -7.14
N THR A 269 -3.42 -11.31 -6.85
CA THR A 269 -2.44 -10.72 -5.92
C THR A 269 -1.80 -9.47 -6.53
N PRO A 270 -1.70 -8.34 -5.79
CA PRO A 270 -2.10 -8.14 -4.39
C PRO A 270 -3.47 -7.47 -4.20
N ALA A 271 -4.28 -7.29 -5.25
CA ALA A 271 -5.54 -6.53 -5.23
C ALA A 271 -6.71 -7.26 -4.53
N THR A 272 -6.61 -8.57 -4.32
CA THR A 272 -7.71 -9.40 -3.78
C THR A 272 -8.21 -8.94 -2.42
N ASP A 273 -7.36 -8.36 -1.59
CA ASP A 273 -7.75 -7.93 -0.24
C ASP A 273 -8.76 -6.79 -0.25
N VAL A 274 -8.80 -5.96 -1.30
CA VAL A 274 -9.86 -4.96 -1.48
C VAL A 274 -11.21 -5.63 -1.68
N LEU A 275 -11.29 -6.69 -2.49
CA LEU A 275 -12.51 -7.49 -2.67
C LEU A 275 -12.94 -8.14 -1.35
N HIS A 276 -11.99 -8.74 -0.63
CA HIS A 276 -12.26 -9.36 0.68
C HIS A 276 -12.77 -8.35 1.70
N GLU A 277 -12.17 -7.15 1.75
CA GLU A 277 -12.59 -6.12 2.70
C GLU A 277 -14.00 -5.61 2.35
N LEU A 278 -14.24 -5.20 1.11
CA LEU A 278 -15.54 -4.70 0.66
C LEU A 278 -16.66 -5.72 0.86
N SER A 279 -16.38 -7.01 0.71
CA SER A 279 -17.39 -8.08 0.91
C SER A 279 -17.94 -8.18 2.33
N LYS A 280 -17.25 -7.60 3.31
CA LYS A 280 -17.69 -7.56 4.73
C LYS A 280 -18.74 -6.47 4.98
N HIS A 281 -18.85 -5.49 4.08
CA HIS A 281 -19.65 -4.27 4.28
C HIS A 281 -20.99 -4.26 3.52
N LYS A 282 -21.61 -5.42 3.35
CA LYS A 282 -22.93 -5.56 2.67
C LYS A 282 -24.03 -4.73 3.31
N SER A 283 -23.98 -4.54 4.64
CA SER A 283 -24.95 -3.71 5.38
C SER A 283 -24.89 -2.22 5.02
N LEU A 284 -23.78 -1.76 4.42
CA LEU A 284 -23.61 -0.40 3.90
C LEU A 284 -23.98 -0.29 2.42
N GLY A 285 -24.72 -1.25 1.86
CA GLY A 285 -25.11 -1.24 0.45
C GLY A 285 -24.01 -1.64 -0.53
N VAL A 286 -22.87 -2.16 -0.04
CA VAL A 286 -21.75 -2.59 -0.90
C VAL A 286 -22.10 -3.89 -1.62
N LYS A 287 -22.01 -3.89 -2.93
CA LYS A 287 -22.10 -5.07 -3.80
C LYS A 287 -20.73 -5.48 -4.32
N THR A 288 -20.35 -6.73 -4.07
CA THR A 288 -19.13 -7.31 -4.63
C THR A 288 -19.49 -8.49 -5.51
N VAL A 289 -18.96 -8.50 -6.74
CA VAL A 289 -19.15 -9.58 -7.70
C VAL A 289 -17.78 -10.09 -8.12
N GLN A 290 -17.52 -11.35 -7.77
CA GLN A 290 -16.36 -12.07 -8.28
C GLN A 290 -16.75 -12.70 -9.62
N CYS A 291 -16.03 -12.30 -10.67
CA CYS A 291 -16.22 -12.80 -12.03
C CYS A 291 -15.23 -13.92 -12.38
N GLU A 292 -15.40 -14.53 -13.54
CA GLU A 292 -14.55 -15.63 -14.01
C GLU A 292 -13.18 -15.16 -14.49
N ASP A 293 -13.07 -13.89 -14.93
CA ASP A 293 -11.85 -13.25 -15.38
C ASP A 293 -11.89 -11.72 -15.22
N GLU A 294 -10.80 -11.05 -15.58
CA GLU A 294 -10.64 -9.61 -15.49
C GLU A 294 -11.55 -8.85 -16.46
N ILE A 295 -11.83 -9.41 -17.64
CA ILE A 295 -12.68 -8.79 -18.67
C ILE A 295 -14.12 -8.74 -18.16
N ALA A 296 -14.65 -9.86 -17.69
CA ALA A 296 -15.99 -9.95 -17.11
C ALA A 296 -16.13 -9.04 -15.88
N GLY A 297 -15.10 -8.97 -15.01
CA GLY A 297 -15.06 -8.07 -13.86
C GLY A 297 -15.21 -6.61 -14.26
N CYS A 298 -14.44 -6.15 -15.22
CA CYS A 298 -14.51 -4.77 -15.71
C CYS A 298 -15.83 -4.47 -16.43
N ALA A 299 -16.27 -5.35 -17.33
CA ALA A 299 -17.51 -5.18 -18.09
C ALA A 299 -18.74 -5.13 -17.17
N SER A 300 -18.76 -5.95 -16.10
CA SER A 300 -19.84 -5.90 -15.10
C SER A 300 -19.88 -4.55 -14.35
N ALA A 301 -18.70 -3.99 -14.05
CA ALA A 301 -18.59 -2.66 -13.43
C ALA A 301 -19.05 -1.54 -14.38
N VAL A 302 -18.75 -1.63 -15.68
CA VAL A 302 -19.29 -0.69 -16.69
C VAL A 302 -20.83 -0.73 -16.71
N GLY A 303 -21.42 -1.93 -16.67
CA GLY A 303 -22.87 -2.11 -16.58
C GLY A 303 -23.46 -1.52 -15.30
N ALA A 304 -22.81 -1.71 -14.16
CA ALA A 304 -23.23 -1.13 -12.88
C ALA A 304 -23.14 0.40 -12.87
N SER A 305 -22.09 0.96 -13.49
CA SER A 305 -21.97 2.41 -13.69
C SER A 305 -23.12 2.97 -14.55
N PHE A 306 -23.44 2.31 -15.66
CA PHE A 306 -24.59 2.70 -16.48
C PHE A 306 -25.89 2.68 -15.66
N ALA A 307 -26.05 1.71 -14.76
CA ALA A 307 -27.21 1.56 -13.88
C ALA A 307 -27.23 2.52 -12.67
N GLY A 308 -26.25 3.42 -12.53
CA GLY A 308 -26.26 4.48 -11.52
C GLY A 308 -25.48 4.15 -10.23
N ALA A 309 -24.60 3.15 -10.23
CA ALA A 309 -23.75 2.86 -9.09
C ALA A 309 -22.40 3.61 -9.16
N LEU A 310 -21.77 3.85 -8.01
CA LEU A 310 -20.33 4.06 -7.97
C LEU A 310 -19.67 2.71 -8.28
N ALA A 311 -19.18 2.56 -9.50
CA ALA A 311 -18.61 1.32 -9.99
C ALA A 311 -17.08 1.33 -9.88
N VAL A 312 -16.54 0.23 -9.37
CA VAL A 312 -15.11 -0.01 -9.20
C VAL A 312 -14.74 -1.37 -9.77
N THR A 313 -13.58 -1.46 -10.38
CA THR A 313 -12.93 -2.75 -10.71
C THR A 313 -11.51 -2.73 -10.18
N SER A 314 -11.04 -3.83 -9.57
CA SER A 314 -9.68 -3.94 -9.03
C SER A 314 -8.88 -4.98 -9.78
N THR A 315 -7.56 -4.73 -9.94
CA THR A 315 -6.66 -5.63 -10.64
C THR A 315 -5.19 -5.32 -10.32
N SER A 316 -4.28 -5.90 -11.09
CA SER A 316 -2.84 -5.68 -11.14
C SER A 316 -2.39 -5.68 -12.60
N GLY A 317 -1.14 -5.38 -12.91
CA GLY A 317 -0.61 -5.20 -14.27
C GLY A 317 -1.11 -6.15 -15.35
N PRO A 318 -1.09 -7.49 -15.17
CA PRO A 318 -1.63 -8.40 -16.19
C PRO A 318 -3.11 -8.16 -16.48
N GLY A 319 -3.90 -7.87 -15.45
CA GLY A 319 -5.32 -7.63 -15.62
C GLY A 319 -5.64 -6.26 -16.22
N ILE A 320 -4.80 -5.24 -16.03
CA ILE A 320 -4.92 -3.96 -16.75
C ILE A 320 -4.85 -4.18 -18.26
N CYS A 321 -3.93 -5.02 -18.73
CA CYS A 321 -3.83 -5.39 -20.14
C CYS A 321 -5.13 -6.03 -20.65
N LEU A 322 -5.71 -6.95 -19.90
CA LEU A 322 -6.94 -7.65 -20.26
C LEU A 322 -8.18 -6.74 -20.22
N LYS A 323 -8.21 -5.75 -19.33
CA LYS A 323 -9.33 -4.80 -19.17
C LYS A 323 -9.32 -3.67 -20.21
N SER A 324 -8.27 -3.51 -21.01
CA SER A 324 -8.05 -2.36 -21.90
C SER A 324 -9.26 -2.02 -22.78
N GLU A 325 -9.91 -3.02 -23.37
CA GLU A 325 -11.10 -2.79 -24.21
C GLU A 325 -12.32 -2.37 -23.39
N ALA A 326 -12.60 -3.02 -22.25
CA ALA A 326 -13.72 -2.64 -21.39
C ALA A 326 -13.54 -1.24 -20.77
N MET A 327 -12.30 -0.83 -20.48
CA MET A 327 -11.99 0.54 -20.10
C MET A 327 -12.31 1.54 -21.23
N ASN A 328 -11.96 1.20 -22.47
CA ASN A 328 -12.30 2.00 -23.65
C ASN A 328 -13.81 2.11 -23.87
N LEU A 329 -14.55 1.03 -23.61
CA LEU A 329 -16.00 1.08 -23.63
C LEU A 329 -16.53 2.13 -22.64
N ALA A 330 -15.99 2.18 -21.43
CA ALA A 330 -16.35 3.22 -20.45
C ALA A 330 -15.97 4.63 -20.91
N VAL A 331 -14.82 4.79 -21.61
CA VAL A 331 -14.39 6.10 -22.17
C VAL A 331 -15.35 6.58 -23.25
N ILE A 332 -15.70 5.75 -24.24
CA ILE A 332 -16.58 6.16 -25.34
C ILE A 332 -18.02 6.39 -24.88
N MET A 333 -18.48 5.61 -23.90
CA MET A 333 -19.79 5.80 -23.27
C MET A 333 -19.80 6.96 -22.25
N GLU A 334 -18.65 7.50 -21.90
CA GLU A 334 -18.45 8.52 -20.88
C GLU A 334 -19.15 8.15 -19.55
N LEU A 335 -18.80 7.00 -19.00
CA LEU A 335 -19.34 6.46 -17.75
C LEU A 335 -18.33 6.57 -16.61
N PRO A 336 -18.77 6.92 -15.38
CA PRO A 336 -17.91 6.95 -14.22
C PRO A 336 -17.49 5.53 -13.81
N LEU A 337 -16.20 5.27 -13.77
CA LEU A 337 -15.63 3.98 -13.35
C LEU A 337 -14.30 4.22 -12.64
N VAL A 338 -14.06 3.60 -11.50
CA VAL A 338 -12.72 3.58 -10.93
C VAL A 338 -12.05 2.25 -11.26
N VAL A 339 -10.87 2.33 -11.86
CA VAL A 339 -10.01 1.18 -12.13
C VAL A 339 -8.84 1.21 -11.17
N LEU A 340 -8.89 0.38 -10.15
CA LEU A 340 -7.80 0.24 -9.19
C LEU A 340 -6.76 -0.74 -9.76
N ASP A 341 -5.55 -0.23 -9.98
CA ASP A 341 -4.39 -1.03 -10.35
C ASP A 341 -3.40 -1.11 -9.19
N VAL A 342 -3.31 -2.28 -8.56
CA VAL A 342 -2.32 -2.56 -7.53
C VAL A 342 -1.10 -3.17 -8.23
N GLN A 343 -0.15 -2.33 -8.61
CA GLN A 343 1.00 -2.70 -9.42
C GLN A 343 1.89 -3.75 -8.73
N ARG A 344 2.48 -4.62 -9.52
CA ARG A 344 3.43 -5.65 -9.07
C ARG A 344 4.53 -5.86 -10.11
N GLY A 345 5.59 -6.58 -9.73
CA GLY A 345 6.67 -6.93 -10.66
C GLY A 345 6.18 -7.73 -11.86
N GLY A 346 6.44 -7.22 -13.06
CA GLY A 346 6.11 -7.83 -14.35
C GLY A 346 7.36 -8.42 -15.04
N PRO A 347 7.29 -8.77 -16.34
CA PRO A 347 6.07 -8.88 -17.18
C PRO A 347 5.28 -10.17 -16.93
N ALA A 348 4.07 -10.24 -17.49
CA ALA A 348 3.11 -11.36 -17.35
C ALA A 348 2.81 -11.64 -15.86
N THR A 349 2.87 -12.90 -15.42
CA THR A 349 2.69 -13.26 -14.01
C THR A 349 3.78 -12.64 -13.13
N GLY A 350 5.00 -12.55 -13.65
CA GLY A 350 6.13 -11.86 -13.04
C GLY A 350 6.43 -12.27 -11.62
N LEU A 351 6.44 -11.28 -10.74
CA LEU A 351 6.69 -11.41 -9.30
C LEU A 351 5.43 -10.97 -8.53
N PRO A 352 4.43 -11.85 -8.33
CA PRO A 352 3.10 -11.47 -7.84
C PRO A 352 3.09 -10.78 -6.47
N THR A 353 4.08 -11.07 -5.62
CA THR A 353 4.18 -10.52 -4.24
C THR A 353 5.18 -9.38 -4.12
N LYS A 354 5.78 -8.94 -5.23
CA LYS A 354 6.83 -7.92 -5.24
C LYS A 354 6.34 -6.62 -5.87
N SER A 355 6.90 -5.49 -5.41
CA SER A 355 6.44 -4.16 -5.77
C SER A 355 7.27 -3.57 -6.90
N GLU A 356 6.60 -3.02 -7.91
CA GLU A 356 7.17 -2.18 -8.96
C GLU A 356 6.14 -1.11 -9.37
N GLN A 357 6.57 -0.11 -10.16
CA GLN A 357 5.72 0.96 -10.71
C GLN A 357 5.76 0.92 -12.24
N THR A 358 5.54 -0.26 -12.84
CA THR A 358 5.80 -0.52 -14.25
C THR A 358 4.58 -0.37 -15.16
N ASP A 359 3.41 -0.03 -14.61
CA ASP A 359 2.16 0.05 -15.37
C ASP A 359 1.77 1.48 -15.80
N LEU A 360 2.58 2.51 -15.44
CA LEU A 360 2.26 3.91 -15.71
C LEU A 360 1.99 4.20 -17.20
N LEU A 361 2.91 3.82 -18.09
CA LEU A 361 2.71 4.08 -19.53
C LEU A 361 1.58 3.21 -20.11
N GLN A 362 1.35 2.02 -19.56
CA GLN A 362 0.23 1.16 -19.93
C GLN A 362 -1.10 1.85 -19.65
N VAL A 363 -1.29 2.42 -18.45
CA VAL A 363 -2.54 3.10 -18.08
C VAL A 363 -2.71 4.44 -18.79
N LEU A 364 -1.63 5.11 -19.17
CA LEU A 364 -1.69 6.35 -19.93
C LEU A 364 -2.00 6.11 -21.42
N PHE A 365 -1.36 5.13 -22.06
CA PHE A 365 -1.32 4.98 -23.51
C PHE A 365 -1.66 3.57 -24.04
N GLY A 366 -1.78 2.56 -23.18
CA GLY A 366 -1.89 1.15 -23.59
C GLY A 366 -3.29 0.70 -24.04
N ARG A 367 -4.05 1.56 -24.71
CA ARG A 367 -5.39 1.24 -25.25
C ARG A 367 -5.49 1.62 -26.72
N ASN A 368 -6.50 1.09 -27.42
CA ASN A 368 -6.75 1.46 -28.81
C ASN A 368 -7.48 2.82 -28.89
N GLY A 369 -7.19 3.56 -29.95
CA GLY A 369 -7.78 4.88 -30.22
C GLY A 369 -7.30 5.98 -29.24
N GLU A 370 -7.84 7.19 -29.43
CA GLU A 370 -7.60 8.31 -28.51
C GLU A 370 -8.50 8.16 -27.28
N SER A 371 -7.91 7.65 -26.20
CA SER A 371 -8.63 7.21 -25.01
C SER A 371 -8.06 7.84 -23.73
N PRO A 372 -8.20 9.17 -23.55
CA PRO A 372 -7.67 9.86 -22.38
C PRO A 372 -8.47 9.51 -21.12
N MET A 373 -7.73 9.22 -20.02
CA MET A 373 -8.31 8.98 -18.71
C MET A 373 -7.48 9.68 -17.64
N PRO A 374 -8.09 10.19 -16.57
CA PRO A 374 -7.35 10.62 -15.41
C PRO A 374 -6.59 9.45 -14.75
N VAL A 375 -5.41 9.76 -14.22
CA VAL A 375 -4.55 8.80 -13.50
C VAL A 375 -4.09 9.44 -12.20
N ILE A 376 -4.38 8.78 -11.09
CA ILE A 376 -4.01 9.18 -9.72
C ILE A 376 -3.14 8.09 -9.11
N ALA A 377 -2.13 8.45 -8.33
CA ALA A 377 -1.28 7.52 -7.60
C ALA A 377 -1.32 7.79 -6.10
N ALA A 378 -1.56 6.78 -5.28
CA ALA A 378 -1.51 6.88 -3.83
C ALA A 378 -0.06 6.90 -3.31
N LEU A 379 0.20 7.70 -2.28
CA LEU A 379 1.55 8.01 -1.79
C LEU A 379 1.99 7.11 -0.63
N SER A 380 1.05 6.58 0.13
CA SER A 380 1.32 5.76 1.33
C SER A 380 0.13 4.85 1.64
N PRO A 381 0.28 3.88 2.56
CA PRO A 381 -0.85 3.03 2.97
C PRO A 381 -2.06 3.82 3.48
N THR A 382 -1.84 4.85 4.29
CA THR A 382 -2.92 5.69 4.83
C THR A 382 -3.52 6.61 3.77
N ASP A 383 -2.71 7.12 2.86
CA ASP A 383 -3.12 7.97 1.75
C ASP A 383 -4.00 7.24 0.70
N CYS A 384 -3.97 5.91 0.68
CA CYS A 384 -4.85 5.12 -0.18
C CYS A 384 -6.35 5.40 0.07
N PHE A 385 -6.72 5.85 1.29
CA PHE A 385 -8.09 6.28 1.57
C PHE A 385 -8.45 7.54 0.77
N ASP A 386 -7.63 8.58 0.88
CA ASP A 386 -7.87 9.86 0.23
C ASP A 386 -7.77 9.73 -1.29
N ALA A 387 -6.80 8.96 -1.79
CA ALA A 387 -6.63 8.71 -3.21
C ALA A 387 -7.82 7.95 -3.83
N ALA A 388 -8.42 7.01 -3.09
CA ALA A 388 -9.61 6.29 -3.52
C ALA A 388 -10.85 7.20 -3.51
N TYR A 389 -10.98 8.07 -2.51
CA TYR A 389 -12.04 9.07 -2.45
C TYR A 389 -11.94 10.05 -3.63
N ASP A 390 -10.74 10.58 -3.90
CA ASP A 390 -10.48 11.52 -4.99
C ASP A 390 -10.75 10.87 -6.36
N ALA A 391 -10.32 9.63 -6.57
CA ALA A 391 -10.57 8.90 -7.80
C ALA A 391 -12.08 8.70 -8.05
N ALA A 392 -12.84 8.34 -7.01
CA ALA A 392 -14.28 8.17 -7.09
C ALA A 392 -14.99 9.50 -7.37
N LYS A 393 -14.60 10.57 -6.66
CA LYS A 393 -15.12 11.93 -6.87
C LYS A 393 -14.87 12.39 -8.31
N MET A 394 -13.63 12.25 -8.79
CA MET A 394 -13.25 12.64 -10.14
C MET A 394 -14.02 11.86 -11.22
N ALA A 395 -14.18 10.55 -11.03
CA ALA A 395 -14.95 9.71 -11.97
C ALA A 395 -16.40 10.15 -12.05
N LEU A 396 -17.07 10.35 -10.91
CA LEU A 396 -18.48 10.70 -10.83
C LEU A 396 -18.76 12.11 -11.35
N GLU A 397 -17.94 13.10 -10.98
CA GLU A 397 -18.18 14.51 -11.37
C GLU A 397 -17.82 14.80 -12.82
N HIS A 398 -16.93 14.02 -13.42
CA HIS A 398 -16.49 14.22 -14.80
C HIS A 398 -16.97 13.14 -15.78
N MET A 399 -17.78 12.18 -15.33
CA MET A 399 -18.36 11.13 -16.18
C MET A 399 -17.27 10.46 -17.04
N THR A 400 -16.28 9.88 -16.39
CA THR A 400 -15.10 9.28 -17.05
C THR A 400 -14.53 8.15 -16.20
N PRO A 401 -13.96 7.10 -16.79
CA PRO A 401 -13.14 6.20 -16.02
C PRO A 401 -11.89 6.91 -15.49
N VAL A 402 -11.47 6.55 -14.27
CA VAL A 402 -10.27 7.05 -13.58
C VAL A 402 -9.43 5.88 -13.15
N VAL A 403 -8.12 5.88 -13.42
CA VAL A 403 -7.20 4.88 -12.91
C VAL A 403 -6.60 5.36 -11.59
N LEU A 404 -6.72 4.52 -10.56
CA LEU A 404 -6.02 4.67 -9.29
C LEU A 404 -4.85 3.68 -9.24
N LEU A 405 -3.63 4.20 -9.25
CA LEU A 405 -2.41 3.43 -9.10
C LEU A 405 -2.04 3.31 -7.62
N THR A 406 -1.90 2.08 -7.17
CA THR A 406 -1.18 1.70 -5.96
C THR A 406 -0.12 0.67 -6.34
N ASP A 407 0.55 0.06 -5.40
CA ASP A 407 1.43 -1.08 -5.65
C ASP A 407 1.51 -2.02 -4.45
N ALA A 408 2.15 -3.17 -4.62
CA ALA A 408 2.22 -4.21 -3.60
C ALA A 408 2.83 -3.71 -2.27
N PHE A 409 3.74 -2.72 -2.31
CA PHE A 409 4.37 -2.18 -1.11
C PHE A 409 3.35 -1.45 -0.23
N ILE A 410 2.69 -0.40 -0.77
CA ILE A 410 1.73 0.36 0.03
C ILE A 410 0.40 -0.38 0.23
N ALA A 411 0.00 -1.24 -0.69
CA ALA A 411 -1.23 -2.02 -0.56
C ALA A 411 -1.22 -2.98 0.63
N ASN A 412 -0.08 -3.66 0.85
CA ASN A 412 0.11 -4.63 1.92
C ASN A 412 0.76 -4.03 3.17
N GLY A 413 1.55 -2.97 3.02
CA GLY A 413 2.10 -2.19 4.12
C GLY A 413 1.00 -1.47 4.89
N SER A 414 1.29 -1.08 6.13
CA SER A 414 0.32 -0.37 6.97
C SER A 414 0.93 0.86 7.64
N GLY A 415 0.06 1.73 8.10
CA GLY A 415 0.41 2.94 8.83
C GLY A 415 -0.63 3.31 9.88
N ALA A 416 -0.25 4.15 10.84
CA ALA A 416 -1.16 4.70 11.83
C ALA A 416 -2.12 5.69 11.16
N PHE A 417 -3.37 5.31 11.04
CA PHE A 417 -4.42 6.06 10.35
C PHE A 417 -5.38 6.68 11.37
N LYS A 418 -5.45 8.01 11.35
CA LYS A 418 -6.46 8.74 12.09
C LYS A 418 -7.80 8.60 11.38
N LEU A 419 -8.81 8.08 12.07
CA LEU A 419 -10.15 7.94 11.50
C LEU A 419 -10.70 9.31 11.12
N PRO A 420 -11.02 9.53 9.83
CA PRO A 420 -11.54 10.81 9.37
C PRO A 420 -13.01 10.99 9.79
N LYS A 421 -13.47 12.22 9.76
CA LYS A 421 -14.88 12.54 9.82
C LYS A 421 -15.40 12.78 8.40
N LEU A 422 -16.42 12.05 8.01
CA LEU A 422 -16.95 12.12 6.65
C LEU A 422 -17.49 13.52 6.30
N GLU A 423 -17.95 14.28 7.30
CA GLU A 423 -18.44 15.66 7.14
C GLU A 423 -17.34 16.60 6.65
N GLU A 424 -16.08 16.33 6.99
CA GLU A 424 -14.92 17.15 6.59
C GLU A 424 -14.50 16.92 5.12
N TYR A 425 -15.02 15.85 4.48
CA TYR A 425 -14.72 15.55 3.07
C TYR A 425 -15.59 16.35 2.12
N PRO A 426 -15.05 16.79 0.96
CA PRO A 426 -15.80 17.56 -0.03
C PRO A 426 -17.01 16.75 -0.54
N ALA A 427 -18.08 17.45 -0.89
CA ALA A 427 -19.24 16.82 -1.51
C ALA A 427 -18.87 16.20 -2.87
N ILE A 428 -19.59 15.15 -3.25
CA ILE A 428 -19.51 14.53 -4.57
C ILE A 428 -20.85 14.77 -5.27
N ASN A 429 -20.81 15.47 -6.39
CA ASN A 429 -22.00 15.92 -7.09
C ASN A 429 -21.98 15.41 -8.55
N PRO A 430 -22.49 14.20 -8.83
CA PRO A 430 -22.61 13.73 -10.20
C PRO A 430 -23.51 14.65 -11.02
N PRO A 431 -23.20 14.91 -12.31
CA PRO A 431 -23.96 15.81 -13.16
C PRO A 431 -25.25 15.14 -13.66
N TYR A 432 -26.18 14.85 -12.76
CA TYR A 432 -27.47 14.29 -13.15
C TYR A 432 -28.20 15.21 -14.15
N VAL A 433 -28.87 14.59 -15.12
CA VAL A 433 -29.67 15.35 -16.06
C VAL A 433 -30.80 16.11 -15.33
N PRO A 434 -30.89 17.46 -15.49
CA PRO A 434 -31.96 18.26 -14.89
C PRO A 434 -33.33 17.85 -15.41
N GLU A 435 -34.36 17.90 -14.55
CA GLU A 435 -35.74 17.51 -14.94
C GLU A 435 -36.32 18.44 -16.03
N GLU A 436 -35.87 19.69 -16.08
CA GLU A 436 -36.28 20.71 -17.05
C GLU A 436 -35.88 20.34 -18.48
N LEU A 437 -34.91 19.45 -18.64
CA LEU A 437 -34.48 18.95 -19.96
C LEU A 437 -35.29 17.76 -20.46
N LYS A 438 -36.33 17.34 -19.73
CA LYS A 438 -37.20 16.22 -20.14
C LYS A 438 -37.80 16.49 -21.52
N GLY A 439 -37.64 15.56 -22.45
CA GLY A 439 -38.10 15.67 -23.82
C GLY A 439 -37.21 16.48 -24.78
N GLN A 440 -36.16 17.14 -24.27
CA GLN A 440 -35.18 17.87 -25.08
C GLN A 440 -33.76 17.29 -24.92
N TRP A 441 -33.52 16.54 -23.85
CA TRP A 441 -32.21 15.95 -23.53
C TRP A 441 -31.83 14.85 -24.53
N THR A 442 -30.54 14.83 -24.86
CA THR A 442 -29.91 13.74 -25.62
C THR A 442 -28.71 13.16 -24.87
N PRO A 443 -28.30 11.91 -25.13
CA PRO A 443 -27.29 11.23 -24.36
C PRO A 443 -25.94 11.93 -24.22
N TYR A 444 -25.55 12.75 -25.20
CA TYR A 444 -24.28 13.47 -25.21
C TYR A 444 -24.42 14.99 -25.04
N MET A 445 -25.60 15.45 -24.60
CA MET A 445 -25.73 16.82 -24.12
C MET A 445 -24.82 17.08 -22.92
N ARG A 446 -24.09 18.19 -22.94
CA ARG A 446 -23.00 18.48 -22.00
C ARG A 446 -23.31 19.74 -21.19
N ALA A 447 -22.82 19.73 -19.93
CA ALA A 447 -22.71 20.93 -19.10
C ALA A 447 -21.56 21.83 -19.61
N GLU A 448 -21.44 23.04 -19.05
CA GLU A 448 -20.43 24.05 -19.46
C GLU A 448 -18.99 23.54 -19.34
N ASN A 449 -18.71 22.69 -18.36
CA ASN A 449 -17.40 22.07 -18.17
C ASN A 449 -17.05 20.95 -19.16
N GLY A 450 -17.94 20.68 -20.14
CA GLY A 450 -17.77 19.64 -21.15
C GLY A 450 -18.19 18.24 -20.69
N THR A 451 -18.67 18.07 -19.46
CA THR A 451 -19.14 16.79 -18.94
C THR A 451 -20.55 16.50 -19.42
N ARG A 452 -20.81 15.29 -19.93
CA ARG A 452 -22.16 14.90 -20.29
C ARG A 452 -23.05 14.71 -19.07
N TYR A 453 -24.34 15.02 -19.20
CA TYR A 453 -25.28 14.73 -18.12
C TYR A 453 -25.52 13.23 -17.94
N TRP A 454 -25.65 12.81 -16.69
CA TRP A 454 -25.93 11.42 -16.32
C TRP A 454 -27.44 11.17 -16.19
N ALA A 455 -28.00 10.43 -17.12
CA ALA A 455 -29.33 9.87 -16.99
C ALA A 455 -29.22 8.42 -16.54
N VAL A 456 -29.79 8.12 -15.38
CA VAL A 456 -29.81 6.74 -14.85
C VAL A 456 -31.04 6.02 -15.42
N PRO A 457 -30.93 4.78 -15.91
CA PRO A 457 -32.04 4.00 -16.40
C PRO A 457 -33.20 3.91 -15.40
N GLY A 458 -34.44 3.97 -15.90
CA GLY A 458 -35.66 3.98 -15.09
C GLY A 458 -36.27 5.36 -14.84
N ARG A 459 -35.55 6.45 -15.13
CA ARG A 459 -36.13 7.80 -15.10
C ARG A 459 -37.02 8.02 -16.33
N GLU A 460 -38.29 8.34 -16.10
CA GLU A 460 -39.28 8.61 -17.16
C GLU A 460 -38.87 9.82 -18.00
N GLY A 461 -38.87 9.66 -19.32
CA GLY A 461 -38.54 10.72 -20.28
C GLY A 461 -37.05 10.87 -20.60
N PHE A 462 -36.18 10.00 -20.00
CA PHE A 462 -34.74 10.00 -20.27
C PHE A 462 -34.24 8.66 -20.83
N THR A 463 -35.14 7.94 -21.52
CA THR A 463 -34.80 6.67 -22.16
C THR A 463 -33.75 6.89 -23.25
N HIS A 464 -32.67 6.12 -23.25
CA HIS A 464 -31.57 6.28 -24.18
C HIS A 464 -30.79 5.00 -24.38
N ILE A 465 -29.90 4.99 -25.37
CA ILE A 465 -28.97 3.91 -25.67
C ILE A 465 -27.55 4.48 -25.63
N LEU A 466 -26.66 3.77 -24.91
CA LEU A 466 -25.22 3.96 -24.99
C LEU A 466 -24.59 2.68 -25.53
N GLY A 467 -23.38 2.79 -26.09
CA GLY A 467 -22.65 1.63 -26.62
C GLY A 467 -21.30 2.02 -27.22
N GLY A 468 -20.54 1.03 -27.64
CA GLY A 468 -19.16 1.17 -28.12
C GLY A 468 -19.01 1.76 -29.51
N LEU A 469 -20.08 1.89 -30.30
CA LEU A 469 -20.02 2.60 -31.58
C LEU A 469 -20.05 4.11 -31.39
N GLU A 470 -19.37 4.86 -32.26
CA GLU A 470 -19.40 6.33 -32.21
C GLU A 470 -20.81 6.88 -32.36
N LYS A 471 -21.11 7.93 -31.64
CA LYS A 471 -22.42 8.58 -31.58
C LYS A 471 -22.34 10.01 -32.06
N ASP A 472 -23.41 10.45 -32.69
CA ASP A 472 -23.62 11.87 -33.00
C ASP A 472 -23.75 12.69 -31.72
N ASN A 473 -23.00 13.78 -31.62
CA ASN A 473 -22.92 14.62 -30.43
C ASN A 473 -24.22 15.34 -30.06
N LYS A 474 -25.16 15.49 -31.01
CA LYS A 474 -26.45 16.18 -30.82
C LYS A 474 -27.59 15.20 -30.57
N THR A 475 -27.64 14.12 -31.33
CA THR A 475 -28.77 13.19 -31.32
C THR A 475 -28.51 11.93 -30.49
N GLY A 476 -27.25 11.54 -30.30
CA GLY A 476 -26.89 10.28 -29.69
C GLY A 476 -27.12 9.05 -30.57
N ALA A 477 -27.49 9.23 -31.84
CA ALA A 477 -27.59 8.16 -32.81
C ALA A 477 -26.21 7.68 -33.26
N ILE A 478 -26.11 6.44 -33.74
CA ILE A 478 -24.86 5.90 -34.33
C ILE A 478 -24.46 6.80 -35.50
N SER A 479 -23.21 7.23 -35.55
CA SER A 479 -22.66 8.13 -36.55
C SER A 479 -21.36 7.60 -37.13
N THR A 480 -21.25 7.62 -38.45
CA THR A 480 -20.01 7.33 -39.19
C THR A 480 -19.46 8.60 -39.85
N ASN A 481 -19.99 9.77 -39.49
CA ASN A 481 -19.54 11.05 -40.00
C ASN A 481 -18.13 11.37 -39.44
N PRO A 482 -17.12 11.65 -40.32
CA PRO A 482 -15.75 11.88 -39.89
C PRO A 482 -15.58 13.17 -39.07
N GLU A 483 -16.30 14.24 -39.36
CA GLU A 483 -16.23 15.49 -38.61
C GLU A 483 -16.81 15.32 -37.20
N ASN A 484 -17.90 14.53 -37.08
CA ASN A 484 -18.44 14.18 -35.76
C ASN A 484 -17.47 13.31 -34.95
N HIS A 485 -16.77 12.36 -35.59
CA HIS A 485 -15.78 11.54 -34.90
C HIS A 485 -14.60 12.39 -34.36
N ASP A 486 -14.05 13.30 -35.17
CA ASP A 486 -13.03 14.26 -34.73
C ASP A 486 -13.54 15.11 -33.57
N LEU A 487 -14.75 15.66 -33.69
CA LEU A 487 -15.38 16.46 -32.64
C LEU A 487 -15.52 15.69 -31.33
N MET A 488 -16.10 14.48 -31.37
CA MET A 488 -16.32 13.67 -30.17
C MET A 488 -15.00 13.26 -29.49
N THR A 489 -13.96 12.96 -30.26
CA THR A 489 -12.62 12.66 -29.78
C THR A 489 -12.02 13.86 -29.04
N ARG A 490 -12.09 15.06 -29.63
CA ARG A 490 -11.62 16.32 -29.02
C ARG A 490 -12.39 16.67 -27.75
N LEU A 491 -13.71 16.53 -27.75
CA LEU A 491 -14.56 16.82 -26.59
C LEU A 491 -14.20 15.92 -25.41
N ARG A 492 -13.93 14.62 -25.63
CA ARG A 492 -13.45 13.72 -24.59
C ARG A 492 -12.08 14.13 -24.05
N ALA A 493 -11.14 14.49 -24.93
CA ALA A 493 -9.80 14.94 -24.54
C ALA A 493 -9.83 16.27 -23.77
N GLU A 494 -10.58 17.26 -24.26
CA GLU A 494 -10.73 18.57 -23.61
C GLU A 494 -11.38 18.46 -22.22
N LYS A 495 -12.38 17.59 -22.06
CA LYS A 495 -13.00 17.31 -20.77
C LYS A 495 -11.95 16.87 -19.73
N ILE A 496 -11.07 15.93 -20.09
CA ILE A 496 -10.02 15.47 -19.20
C ILE A 496 -8.99 16.58 -18.92
N ALA A 497 -8.58 17.32 -19.94
CA ALA A 497 -7.62 18.42 -19.79
C ALA A 497 -8.13 19.58 -18.92
N LYS A 498 -9.46 19.77 -18.82
CA LYS A 498 -10.10 20.80 -18.00
C LYS A 498 -10.27 20.40 -16.52
N ILE A 499 -10.03 19.14 -16.16
CA ILE A 499 -10.11 18.70 -14.77
C ILE A 499 -9.07 19.46 -13.94
N GLN A 500 -9.54 20.18 -12.93
CA GLN A 500 -8.64 20.88 -12.02
C GLN A 500 -8.11 19.93 -10.96
N VAL A 501 -6.81 19.87 -10.82
CA VAL A 501 -6.10 19.13 -9.78
C VAL A 501 -5.24 20.11 -8.98
N PRO A 502 -4.95 19.83 -7.70
CA PRO A 502 -4.06 20.66 -6.90
C PRO A 502 -2.70 20.89 -7.55
N ASP A 503 -2.09 22.02 -7.28
CA ASP A 503 -0.72 22.31 -7.69
C ASP A 503 0.28 21.31 -7.12
N LEU A 504 1.36 21.07 -7.85
CA LEU A 504 2.47 20.25 -7.41
C LEU A 504 3.20 20.97 -6.28
N GLU A 505 3.09 20.42 -5.08
CA GLU A 505 3.79 20.93 -3.90
C GLU A 505 5.26 20.54 -3.92
N VAL A 506 6.10 21.42 -3.36
CA VAL A 506 7.54 21.19 -3.21
C VAL A 506 7.89 21.27 -1.72
N GLU A 507 8.37 20.16 -1.19
CA GLU A 507 8.81 20.01 0.19
C GLU A 507 10.32 20.27 0.32
N GLY A 508 10.80 20.52 1.55
CA GLY A 508 12.21 20.74 1.83
C GLY A 508 12.67 22.17 1.52
N ASP A 509 13.81 22.31 0.85
CA ASP A 509 14.42 23.63 0.54
C ASP A 509 13.82 24.22 -0.75
N ALA A 510 12.50 24.35 -0.80
CA ALA A 510 11.73 24.71 -2.00
C ALA A 510 12.13 26.05 -2.65
N ALA A 511 12.75 26.98 -1.90
CA ALA A 511 13.16 28.28 -2.43
C ALA A 511 14.41 28.19 -3.29
N ASP A 512 15.43 27.44 -2.87
CA ASP A 512 16.80 27.52 -3.38
C ASP A 512 17.56 26.16 -3.40
N ALA A 513 16.85 25.04 -3.54
CA ALA A 513 17.46 23.72 -3.59
C ALA A 513 18.46 23.59 -4.77
N ASP A 514 19.58 22.92 -4.50
CA ASP A 514 20.56 22.54 -5.53
C ASP A 514 20.11 21.32 -6.33
N LEU A 515 19.23 20.51 -5.74
CA LEU A 515 18.64 19.33 -6.37
C LEU A 515 17.14 19.24 -6.04
N LEU A 516 16.32 19.11 -7.07
CA LEU A 516 14.93 18.67 -6.95
C LEU A 516 14.83 17.15 -7.16
N ILE A 517 14.34 16.43 -6.18
CA ILE A 517 13.96 15.02 -6.30
C ILE A 517 12.51 14.97 -6.78
N VAL A 518 12.24 14.13 -7.79
CA VAL A 518 10.90 13.95 -8.35
C VAL A 518 10.55 12.47 -8.31
N GLY A 519 9.34 12.16 -7.86
CA GLY A 519 8.80 10.80 -7.84
C GLY A 519 7.30 10.78 -8.04
N PHE A 520 6.69 9.60 -7.99
CA PHE A 520 5.25 9.43 -7.96
C PHE A 520 4.84 8.24 -7.09
N GLY A 521 3.61 8.27 -6.60
CA GLY A 521 3.05 7.13 -5.88
C GLY A 521 3.86 6.73 -4.65
N SER A 522 4.02 5.44 -4.45
CA SER A 522 4.58 4.81 -3.25
C SER A 522 6.04 5.12 -2.94
N THR A 523 6.79 5.69 -3.87
CA THR A 523 8.17 6.11 -3.62
C THR A 523 8.27 7.29 -2.65
N TYR A 524 7.18 7.99 -2.39
CA TYR A 524 7.13 9.19 -1.54
C TYR A 524 7.91 9.04 -0.24
N GLY A 525 7.61 8.02 0.56
CA GLY A 525 8.22 7.86 1.87
C GLY A 525 9.74 7.71 1.83
N HIS A 526 10.25 6.95 0.85
CA HIS A 526 11.69 6.72 0.69
C HIS A 526 12.40 7.98 0.18
N LEU A 527 11.79 8.70 -0.77
CA LEU A 527 12.34 9.94 -1.31
C LEU A 527 12.34 11.06 -0.25
N HIS A 528 11.29 11.12 0.59
CA HIS A 528 11.22 12.06 1.70
C HIS A 528 12.31 11.77 2.74
N ALA A 529 12.48 10.51 3.14
CA ALA A 529 13.52 10.13 4.09
C ALA A 529 14.94 10.44 3.54
N ALA A 530 15.18 10.17 2.26
CA ALA A 530 16.46 10.50 1.62
C ALA A 530 16.70 12.02 1.55
N MET A 531 15.66 12.81 1.28
CA MET A 531 15.73 14.27 1.35
C MET A 531 16.11 14.75 2.77
N ASP A 532 15.45 14.21 3.79
CA ASP A 532 15.71 14.60 5.18
C ASP A 532 17.13 14.25 5.61
N GLU A 533 17.66 13.07 5.22
CA GLU A 533 19.05 12.68 5.50
C GLU A 533 20.05 13.62 4.81
N LEU A 534 19.83 13.95 3.55
CA LEU A 534 20.68 14.90 2.82
C LEU A 534 20.66 16.30 3.44
N ARG A 535 19.49 16.76 3.88
CA ARG A 535 19.35 18.04 4.55
C ARG A 535 20.03 18.04 5.93
N ALA A 536 19.98 16.94 6.64
CA ALA A 536 20.71 16.78 7.91
C ALA A 536 22.24 16.84 7.71
N GLU A 537 22.74 16.45 6.52
CA GLU A 537 24.13 16.61 6.09
C GLU A 537 24.46 18.04 5.57
N GLY A 538 23.51 18.98 5.62
CA GLY A 538 23.69 20.35 5.17
C GLY A 538 23.55 20.55 3.65
N LYS A 539 22.96 19.59 2.91
CA LYS A 539 22.64 19.74 1.48
C LYS A 539 21.30 20.44 1.30
N ARG A 540 21.16 21.30 0.30
CA ARG A 540 19.91 21.95 -0.06
C ARG A 540 19.17 21.11 -1.08
N VAL A 541 18.14 20.38 -0.63
CA VAL A 541 17.38 19.42 -1.42
C VAL A 541 15.90 19.66 -1.24
N ALA A 542 15.16 19.54 -2.33
CA ALA A 542 13.70 19.60 -2.36
C ALA A 542 13.10 18.34 -2.98
N LEU A 543 11.83 18.07 -2.66
CA LEU A 543 11.06 16.94 -3.16
C LEU A 543 9.75 17.43 -3.79
N ALA A 544 9.46 16.98 -5.01
CA ALA A 544 8.16 17.12 -5.67
C ALA A 544 7.59 15.73 -5.98
N GLN A 545 6.48 15.37 -5.33
CA GLN A 545 5.88 14.04 -5.47
C GLN A 545 4.56 14.14 -6.22
N PHE A 546 4.46 13.45 -7.37
CA PHE A 546 3.24 13.40 -8.14
C PHE A 546 2.21 12.45 -7.55
N ARG A 547 1.02 12.96 -7.24
CA ARG A 547 -0.21 12.21 -7.01
C ARG A 547 -1.04 12.17 -8.31
N TYR A 548 -1.21 13.31 -8.95
CA TYR A 548 -1.97 13.44 -10.20
C TYR A 548 -1.02 13.34 -11.39
N LEU A 549 -1.23 12.31 -12.22
CA LEU A 549 -0.37 12.00 -13.35
C LEU A 549 -1.03 12.35 -14.68
N ASN A 550 -2.36 12.33 -14.73
CA ASN A 550 -3.13 12.85 -15.86
C ASN A 550 -4.52 13.35 -15.38
N PRO A 551 -4.87 14.64 -15.55
CA PRO A 551 -3.96 15.69 -15.97
C PRO A 551 -2.83 15.92 -14.96
N LEU A 552 -1.71 16.45 -15.43
CA LEU A 552 -0.66 16.95 -14.55
C LEU A 552 -1.09 18.26 -13.87
N PRO A 553 -0.59 18.55 -12.66
CA PRO A 553 -0.75 19.86 -12.02
C PRO A 553 -0.34 21.01 -12.94
N ALA A 554 -1.10 22.12 -12.91
CA ALA A 554 -0.87 23.23 -13.84
C ALA A 554 0.52 23.87 -13.74
N ASN A 555 1.10 23.90 -12.54
CA ASN A 555 2.43 24.44 -12.25
C ASN A 555 3.59 23.46 -12.55
N THR A 556 3.33 22.27 -13.10
CA THR A 556 4.36 21.23 -13.32
C THR A 556 5.58 21.75 -14.07
N ALA A 557 5.38 22.44 -15.19
CA ALA A 557 6.50 22.94 -16.01
C ALA A 557 7.33 24.01 -15.27
N GLU A 558 6.67 24.88 -14.49
CA GLU A 558 7.33 25.88 -13.65
C GLU A 558 8.21 25.23 -12.60
N VAL A 559 7.65 24.28 -11.83
CA VAL A 559 8.38 23.56 -10.77
C VAL A 559 9.58 22.82 -11.34
N LEU A 560 9.40 22.06 -12.42
CA LEU A 560 10.48 21.24 -13.00
C LEU A 560 11.62 22.07 -13.63
N LYS A 561 11.36 23.29 -14.08
CA LYS A 561 12.35 24.18 -14.69
C LYS A 561 13.03 25.14 -13.70
N LYS A 562 12.54 25.21 -12.47
CA LYS A 562 13.03 26.14 -11.45
C LYS A 562 14.43 25.78 -10.94
N TYR A 563 14.74 24.50 -10.81
CA TYR A 563 15.93 24.03 -10.11
C TYR A 563 17.08 23.68 -11.06
N PRO A 564 18.34 23.93 -10.65
CA PRO A 564 19.50 23.69 -11.49
C PRO A 564 19.72 22.22 -11.84
N LYS A 565 19.34 21.32 -10.94
CA LYS A 565 19.39 19.88 -11.13
C LYS A 565 18.08 19.24 -10.73
N VAL A 566 17.60 18.30 -11.53
CA VAL A 566 16.39 17.51 -11.26
C VAL A 566 16.71 16.04 -11.46
N VAL A 567 16.30 15.21 -10.50
CA VAL A 567 16.38 13.74 -10.62
C VAL A 567 14.97 13.15 -10.51
N VAL A 568 14.60 12.30 -11.48
CA VAL A 568 13.38 11.48 -11.39
C VAL A 568 13.78 10.10 -10.85
N ALA A 569 13.18 9.72 -9.73
CA ALA A 569 13.44 8.44 -9.06
C ALA A 569 12.17 7.56 -9.09
N GLU A 570 12.26 6.40 -9.73
CA GLU A 570 11.10 5.54 -9.98
C GLU A 570 11.45 4.05 -10.03
N GLN A 571 10.46 3.22 -9.67
CA GLN A 571 10.62 1.76 -9.62
C GLN A 571 10.23 1.11 -10.96
N ASN A 572 10.83 1.64 -12.04
CA ASN A 572 10.71 1.18 -13.42
C ASN A 572 11.90 1.69 -14.24
N MET A 573 11.89 1.52 -15.56
CA MET A 573 12.96 1.92 -16.46
C MET A 573 12.82 3.36 -16.99
N GLY A 574 12.22 4.30 -16.20
CA GLY A 574 12.13 5.71 -16.58
C GLY A 574 10.80 6.10 -17.24
N GLN A 575 9.69 5.49 -16.85
CA GLN A 575 8.37 5.75 -17.41
C GLN A 575 7.85 7.15 -17.07
N LEU A 576 8.00 7.61 -15.82
CA LEU A 576 7.64 8.97 -15.44
C LEU A 576 8.55 9.99 -16.10
N ALA A 577 9.86 9.75 -16.09
CA ALA A 577 10.82 10.64 -16.76
C ALA A 577 10.50 10.80 -18.26
N ALA A 578 10.16 9.71 -18.95
CA ALA A 578 9.73 9.73 -20.35
C ALA A 578 8.44 10.54 -20.53
N TYR A 579 7.44 10.31 -19.68
CA TYR A 579 6.17 11.01 -19.72
C TYR A 579 6.32 12.52 -19.47
N LEU A 580 7.09 12.92 -18.46
CA LEU A 580 7.35 14.33 -18.18
C LEU A 580 8.10 15.02 -19.34
N ARG A 581 9.02 14.32 -20.01
CA ARG A 581 9.70 14.84 -21.23
C ARG A 581 8.74 15.05 -22.41
N MET A 582 7.68 14.24 -22.51
CA MET A 582 6.63 14.45 -23.53
C MET A 582 5.74 15.66 -23.21
N LYS A 583 5.60 16.03 -21.94
CA LYS A 583 4.69 17.08 -21.46
C LYS A 583 5.35 18.43 -21.21
N VAL A 584 6.65 18.44 -20.97
CA VAL A 584 7.43 19.65 -20.61
C VAL A 584 8.59 19.82 -21.59
N ASP A 585 8.45 20.78 -22.47
CA ASP A 585 9.45 21.07 -23.51
C ASP A 585 10.84 21.34 -22.91
N GLY A 586 11.86 20.66 -23.45
CA GLY A 586 13.25 20.83 -23.05
C GLY A 586 13.61 20.23 -21.68
N PHE A 587 12.71 19.51 -21.03
CA PHE A 587 12.98 18.86 -19.75
C PHE A 587 13.83 17.59 -19.92
N VAL A 588 15.03 17.57 -19.34
CA VAL A 588 15.97 16.43 -19.40
C VAL A 588 16.52 16.17 -18.00
N PRO A 589 15.83 15.38 -17.17
CA PRO A 589 16.26 15.09 -15.79
C PRO A 589 17.39 14.05 -15.76
N ALA A 590 18.17 14.05 -14.67
CA ALA A 590 18.85 12.85 -14.22
C ALA A 590 17.83 11.79 -13.81
N GLN A 591 18.21 10.53 -13.77
CA GLN A 591 17.31 9.44 -13.42
C GLN A 591 17.95 8.49 -12.41
N PHE A 592 17.12 8.02 -11.47
CA PHE A 592 17.41 6.88 -10.61
C PHE A 592 16.32 5.83 -10.83
N ASN A 593 16.65 4.79 -11.57
CA ASN A 593 15.71 3.74 -11.98
C ASN A 593 16.06 2.42 -11.29
N GLN A 594 15.09 1.81 -10.64
CA GLN A 594 15.26 0.51 -9.97
C GLN A 594 14.15 -0.46 -10.39
N VAL A 595 14.52 -1.68 -10.80
CA VAL A 595 13.58 -2.77 -11.13
C VAL A 595 14.04 -4.01 -10.37
N LYS A 596 13.79 -4.05 -9.07
CA LYS A 596 14.23 -5.13 -8.16
C LYS A 596 13.05 -5.88 -7.51
N GLY A 597 11.81 -5.46 -7.74
CA GLY A 597 10.64 -6.00 -7.03
C GLY A 597 10.65 -5.70 -5.53
N GLN A 598 11.38 -4.69 -5.09
CA GLN A 598 11.55 -4.27 -3.69
C GLN A 598 11.43 -2.75 -3.59
N PRO A 599 10.97 -2.21 -2.46
CA PRO A 599 11.01 -0.77 -2.21
C PRO A 599 12.45 -0.23 -2.34
N PHE A 600 12.58 1.08 -2.49
CA PHE A 600 13.88 1.73 -2.43
C PHE A 600 14.57 1.50 -1.09
N VAL A 601 15.90 1.58 -1.09
CA VAL A 601 16.75 1.64 0.10
C VAL A 601 17.19 3.09 0.26
N VAL A 602 16.91 3.71 1.41
CA VAL A 602 17.15 5.15 1.63
C VAL A 602 18.64 5.48 1.48
N SER A 603 19.51 4.66 2.03
CA SER A 603 20.96 4.85 1.91
C SER A 603 21.48 4.77 0.46
N GLU A 604 20.90 3.89 -0.40
CA GLU A 604 21.22 3.84 -1.83
C GLU A 604 20.78 5.12 -2.55
N LEU A 605 19.60 5.67 -2.19
CA LEU A 605 19.10 6.94 -2.74
C LEU A 605 20.01 8.11 -2.37
N VAL A 606 20.39 8.22 -1.09
CA VAL A 606 21.26 9.29 -0.58
C VAL A 606 22.58 9.32 -1.33
N GLU A 607 23.25 8.17 -1.50
CA GLU A 607 24.52 8.09 -2.23
C GLU A 607 24.36 8.40 -3.73
N ALA A 608 23.29 7.94 -4.37
CA ALA A 608 22.99 8.26 -5.76
C ALA A 608 22.75 9.77 -5.95
N PHE A 609 21.98 10.39 -5.06
CA PHE A 609 21.68 11.82 -5.13
C PHE A 609 22.92 12.68 -4.87
N LYS A 610 23.79 12.31 -3.93
CA LYS A 610 25.11 12.95 -3.74
C LYS A 610 25.96 12.88 -5.03
N THR A 611 25.95 11.73 -5.69
CA THR A 611 26.67 11.56 -6.96
C THR A 611 26.12 12.48 -8.06
N ILE A 612 24.79 12.63 -8.15
CA ILE A 612 24.13 13.52 -9.11
C ILE A 612 24.43 15.00 -8.79
N MET A 613 24.41 15.37 -7.51
CA MET A 613 24.73 16.75 -7.09
C MET A 613 26.16 17.16 -7.42
N ASN A 614 27.10 16.21 -7.41
CA ASN A 614 28.52 16.47 -7.68
C ASN A 614 28.89 16.47 -9.18
N LYS A 615 28.02 16.01 -10.06
CA LYS A 615 28.17 16.09 -11.53
C LYS A 615 27.73 17.44 -12.07
#